data_e67431389c3fc291e094fbc83d063912
#
_entry.id   e67431389c3fc291e094fbc83d063912
#
_cell.length_a   1.000
_cell.length_b   1.000
_cell.length_c   1.000
_cell.angle_alpha   90.00
_cell.angle_beta   90.00
_cell.angle_gamma   90.00
#
_symmetry.space_group_name_H-M   'P 1'
#
loop_
_entity.id
_entity.type
_entity.pdbx_description
1 polymer ?
#
loop_
_entity_poly.entity_id
_entity_poly.type
_entity_poly.pdbx_seq_one_letter_code
_entity_poly.pdbx_strand_id
1 'polypeptide(L)' 'MKPIDFSEWYEQLKMEASKYYHPEDVAKFDSEDWRLFYDDGHSPAEAILEDLAGAF' A
#
# COMPACT_ATOMS: atom_id res chain seq x y z
N MET A 1 -6.87 -16.30 2.78
CA MET A 1 -6.31 -16.37 1.42
C MET A 1 -6.30 -14.99 0.79
N LYS A 2 -5.20 -14.65 0.15
CA LYS A 2 -5.07 -13.34 -0.48
C LYS A 2 -5.74 -13.34 -1.85
N PRO A 3 -6.49 -12.29 -2.18
CA PRO A 3 -7.28 -12.28 -3.42
C PRO A 3 -6.45 -12.06 -4.68
N ILE A 4 -5.28 -11.44 -4.55
CA ILE A 4 -4.45 -11.12 -5.72
C ILE A 4 -2.98 -11.30 -5.35
N ASP A 5 -2.12 -11.34 -6.38
CA ASP A 5 -0.68 -11.41 -6.19
C ASP A 5 -0.16 -10.11 -5.55
N PHE A 6 0.96 -10.21 -4.87
CA PHE A 6 1.54 -9.02 -4.24
C PHE A 6 1.86 -7.93 -5.27
N SER A 7 2.36 -8.30 -6.44
CA SER A 7 2.71 -7.27 -7.42
C SER A 7 1.47 -6.51 -7.89
N GLU A 8 0.35 -7.19 -8.09
CA GLU A 8 -0.89 -6.52 -8.47
C GLU A 8 -1.44 -5.71 -7.31
N TRP A 9 -1.37 -6.26 -6.10
CA TRP A 9 -1.78 -5.56 -4.90
C TRP A 9 -0.99 -4.27 -4.73
N TYR A 10 0.31 -4.33 -4.97
CA TYR A 10 1.18 -3.17 -4.82
C TYR A 10 0.87 -2.10 -5.88
N GLU A 11 0.54 -2.52 -7.11
CA GLU A 11 0.12 -1.57 -8.12
C GLU A 11 -1.14 -0.84 -7.70
N GLN A 12 -2.09 -1.56 -7.15
CA GLN A 12 -3.31 -0.95 -6.64
C GLN A 12 -3.02 -0.02 -5.47
N LEU A 13 -2.08 -0.41 -4.62
CA LEU A 13 -1.67 0.43 -3.50
C LEU A 13 -1.13 1.76 -3.99
N LYS A 14 -0.29 1.74 -5.02
CA LYS A 14 0.28 2.97 -5.57
C LYS A 14 -0.80 3.86 -6.17
N MET A 15 -1.81 3.25 -6.79
CA MET A 15 -2.92 4.00 -7.34
C MET A 15 -3.74 4.67 -6.24
N GLU A 16 -4.00 3.94 -5.16
CA GLU A 16 -4.70 4.53 -4.01
C GLU A 16 -3.87 5.63 -3.37
N ALA A 17 -2.57 5.38 -3.22
CA ALA A 17 -1.68 6.35 -2.59
C ALA A 17 -1.64 7.66 -3.36
N SER A 18 -1.79 7.61 -4.68
CA SER A 18 -1.73 8.81 -5.49
C SER A 18 -2.84 9.80 -5.18
N LYS A 19 -3.88 9.37 -4.46
CA LYS A 19 -4.95 10.25 -4.02
C LYS A 19 -4.55 11.08 -2.80
N TYR A 20 -3.55 10.65 -2.06
CA TYR A 20 -3.18 11.26 -0.79
C TYR A 20 -1.74 11.75 -0.77
N TYR A 21 -0.87 11.15 -1.57
CA TYR A 21 0.54 11.48 -1.62
C TYR A 21 0.90 12.08 -2.97
N HIS A 22 1.98 12.86 -2.99
CA HIS A 22 2.52 13.36 -4.25
C HIS A 22 3.11 12.22 -5.07
N PRO A 23 3.10 12.33 -6.40
CA PRO A 23 3.66 11.27 -7.25
C PRO A 23 5.12 10.96 -6.92
N GLU A 24 5.90 11.97 -6.55
CA GLU A 24 7.31 11.75 -6.20
C GLU A 24 7.44 10.94 -4.92
N ASP A 25 6.51 11.09 -3.99
CA ASP A 25 6.52 10.29 -2.76
C ASP A 25 6.16 8.84 -3.06
N VAL A 26 5.18 8.64 -3.93
CA VAL A 26 4.79 7.29 -4.34
C VAL A 26 5.94 6.60 -5.05
N ALA A 27 6.70 7.35 -5.85
CA ALA A 27 7.84 6.78 -6.56
C ALA A 27 8.95 6.31 -5.62
N LYS A 28 8.97 6.83 -4.39
CA LYS A 28 9.96 6.44 -3.39
C LYS A 28 9.52 5.27 -2.52
N PHE A 29 8.31 4.76 -2.73
CA PHE A 29 7.81 3.64 -1.94
C PHE A 29 8.70 2.42 -2.13
N ASP A 30 8.97 1.73 -1.01
CA ASP A 30 9.68 0.47 -1.01
C ASP A 30 8.63 -0.63 -0.83
N SER A 31 8.57 -1.54 -1.77
CA SER A 31 7.55 -2.60 -1.74
C SER A 31 7.66 -3.45 -0.47
N GLU A 32 8.85 -3.60 0.09
CA GLU A 32 9.02 -4.40 1.31
C GLU A 32 8.35 -3.75 2.51
N ASP A 33 8.30 -2.43 2.54
CA ASP A 33 7.64 -1.72 3.63
C ASP A 33 6.13 -1.99 3.64
N TRP A 34 5.57 -2.26 2.48
CA TRP A 34 4.14 -2.50 2.34
C TRP A 34 3.78 -3.98 2.35
N ARG A 35 4.77 -4.85 2.24
CA ARG A 35 4.53 -6.28 2.19
C ARG A 35 3.86 -6.80 3.45
N LEU A 36 4.17 -6.20 4.58
CA LEU A 36 3.56 -6.59 5.85
C LEU A 36 2.05 -6.43 5.82
N PHE A 37 1.58 -5.35 5.20
CA PHE A 37 0.14 -5.13 5.09
C PHE A 37 -0.50 -6.19 4.18
N TYR A 38 0.18 -6.53 3.10
CA TYR A 38 -0.31 -7.54 2.19
C TYR A 38 -0.43 -8.90 2.90
N ASP A 39 0.63 -9.28 3.60
CA ASP A 39 0.68 -10.56 4.31
C ASP A 39 -0.36 -10.61 5.43
N ASP A 40 -0.68 -9.47 6.00
CA ASP A 40 -1.64 -9.36 7.09
C ASP A 40 -3.09 -9.35 6.59
N GLY A 41 -3.30 -9.32 5.28
CA GLY A 41 -4.63 -9.36 4.70
C GLY A 41 -5.28 -8.01 4.48
N HIS A 42 -4.52 -6.92 4.60
CA HIS A 42 -5.07 -5.58 4.36
C HIS A 42 -5.32 -5.37 2.87
N SER A 43 -6.39 -4.63 2.56
CA SER A 43 -6.57 -4.15 1.19
C SER A 43 -5.62 -2.97 0.94
N PRO A 44 -5.35 -2.63 -0.32
CA PRO A 44 -4.50 -1.46 -0.60
C PRO A 44 -5.00 -0.19 0.06
N ALA A 45 -6.32 0.05 0.03
CA ALA A 45 -6.88 1.25 0.65
C ALA A 45 -6.69 1.23 2.16
N GLU A 46 -6.88 0.08 2.79
CA GLU A 46 -6.69 -0.02 4.23
C GLU A 46 -5.24 0.24 4.63
N ALA A 47 -4.30 -0.28 3.83
CA ALA A 47 -2.89 -0.08 4.12
C ALA A 47 -2.53 1.41 4.08
N ILE A 48 -3.04 2.12 3.08
CA ILE A 48 -2.79 3.56 2.97
C ILE A 48 -3.39 4.32 4.15
N LEU A 49 -4.61 3.98 4.52
CA LEU A 49 -5.27 4.66 5.63
C LEU A 49 -4.54 4.45 6.94
N GLU A 50 -4.02 3.25 7.17
CA GLU A 50 -3.27 2.99 8.38
C GLU A 50 -1.95 3.75 8.40
N ASP A 51 -1.30 3.85 7.26
CA ASP A 51 -0.07 4.62 7.17
C ASP A 51 -0.33 6.09 7.45
N LEU A 52 -1.40 6.64 6.89
CA LEU A 52 -1.77 8.04 7.12
C LEU A 52 -2.14 8.30 8.57
N ALA A 53 -2.72 7.33 9.21
CA ALA A 53 -3.12 7.46 10.61
C ALA A 53 -1.96 7.31 11.58
N GLY A 54 -0.79 6.91 11.08
CA GLY A 54 0.37 6.69 11.93
C GLY A 54 0.18 5.49 12.84
N ALA A 55 -0.37 4.42 12.34
CA ALA A 55 -0.77 3.27 13.14
C ALA A 55 0.39 2.32 13.49
N PHE A 56 1.59 2.79 13.43
CA PHE A 56 2.77 1.99 13.78
C PHE A 56 3.36 2.42 15.09
#